data_47cb6592a09c2e9c5e3b576239e939cf
#
_entry.id   47cb6592a09c2e9c5e3b576239e939cf
#
_cell.length_a   1.000
_cell.length_b   1.000
_cell.length_c   1.000
_cell.angle_alpha   90.00
_cell.angle_beta   90.00
_cell.angle_gamma   90.00
#
_symmetry.space_group_name_H-M   'P 1'
#
loop_
_entity.id
_entity.type
_entity.pdbx_description
1 polymer ?
#
loop_
_entity_poly.entity_id
_entity_poly.type
_entity_poly.pdbx_seq_one_letter_code
_entity_poly.pdbx_strand_id
1 'polypeptide(L)'
;LLCTHYSADNKIILKSALKYSKNMVTESLGLITSRLVSANLYDLDQSAIIMTRWFRDIIGKQNSLFLNHSGLSAGSFSTSEDFRRFLMQDNVQKSLLPVLKRIPIYTSKGKVNAIGNITVKGKSGTMHYIRGLAGYVCKENIPVMAFSIFSADLKKRKENSSSNFEKPKGSSSWLSRALIQERQIIRKIIDSI
;
A
#
# COMPACT_ATOMS: atom_id res chain seq x y z
N LEU A 1 25.06 27.75 17.47
CA LEU A 1 24.36 26.46 17.37
C LEU A 1 24.03 25.98 18.78
N LEU A 2 22.74 25.93 19.12
CA LEU A 2 22.29 25.52 20.46
C LEU A 2 22.13 24.00 20.61
N CYS A 3 21.75 23.34 19.52
CA CYS A 3 21.56 21.87 19.49
C CYS A 3 21.64 21.37 18.04
N THR A 4 22.15 20.16 17.87
CA THR A 4 22.08 19.42 16.59
C THR A 4 21.30 18.13 16.83
N HIS A 5 20.25 17.91 16.06
CA HIS A 5 19.44 16.69 16.09
C HIS A 5 19.62 15.91 14.81
N TYR A 6 19.88 14.61 14.91
CA TYR A 6 19.92 13.68 13.78
C TYR A 6 18.69 12.79 13.77
N SER A 7 18.01 12.74 12.64
CA SER A 7 16.90 11.79 12.44
C SER A 7 17.43 10.35 12.31
N ALA A 8 16.53 9.38 12.46
CA ALA A 8 16.84 8.00 12.11
C ALA A 8 17.09 7.89 10.58
N ASP A 9 17.78 6.81 10.18
CA ASP A 9 17.98 6.48 8.77
C ASP A 9 16.65 6.41 8.00
N ASN A 10 16.66 6.87 6.74
CA ASN A 10 15.47 6.92 5.88
C ASN A 10 14.78 5.55 5.74
N LYS A 11 15.54 4.46 5.71
CA LYS A 11 14.99 3.10 5.65
C LYS A 11 14.22 2.74 6.91
N ILE A 12 14.70 3.17 8.08
CA ILE A 12 14.01 2.97 9.37
C ILE A 12 12.72 3.78 9.40
N ILE A 13 12.77 5.04 8.96
CA ILE A 13 11.61 5.93 8.88
C ILE A 13 10.56 5.35 7.94
N LEU A 14 10.95 4.93 6.72
CA LEU A 14 10.06 4.33 5.74
C LEU A 14 9.44 3.02 6.24
N LYS A 15 10.23 2.14 6.85
CA LYS A 15 9.74 0.90 7.46
C LYS A 15 8.69 1.17 8.54
N SER A 16 8.92 2.17 9.40
CA SER A 16 7.95 2.61 10.41
C SER A 16 6.68 3.19 9.78
N ALA A 17 6.82 4.06 8.76
CA ALA A 17 5.70 4.66 8.05
C ALA A 17 4.81 3.60 7.39
N LEU A 18 5.39 2.62 6.70
CA LEU A 18 4.67 1.51 6.07
C LEU A 18 4.03 0.57 7.10
N LYS A 19 4.75 0.24 8.19
CA LYS A 19 4.24 -0.67 9.23
C LYS A 19 3.03 -0.11 9.95
N TYR A 20 3.05 1.18 10.30
CA TYR A 20 2.03 1.83 11.11
C TYR A 20 1.11 2.75 10.31
N SER A 21 1.27 2.82 8.97
CA SER A 21 0.50 3.69 8.09
C SER A 21 0.52 5.15 8.55
N LYS A 22 1.72 5.71 8.75
CA LYS A 22 1.92 7.08 9.24
C LYS A 22 1.76 8.07 8.08
N ASN A 23 0.55 8.59 7.89
CA ASN A 23 0.18 9.42 6.74
C ASN A 23 1.03 10.69 6.61
N MET A 24 1.23 11.44 7.69
CA MET A 24 2.08 12.65 7.68
C MET A 24 3.52 12.34 7.23
N VAL A 25 4.07 11.22 7.68
CA VAL A 25 5.44 10.82 7.28
C VAL A 25 5.48 10.49 5.80
N THR A 26 4.47 9.80 5.25
CA THR A 26 4.44 9.49 3.81
C THR A 26 4.26 10.73 2.96
N GLU A 27 3.40 11.69 3.36
CA GLU A 27 3.27 13.00 2.68
C GLU A 27 4.60 13.75 2.69
N SER A 28 5.27 13.86 3.84
CA SER A 28 6.56 14.55 3.98
C SER A 28 7.66 13.90 3.12
N LEU A 29 7.77 12.57 3.17
CA LEU A 29 8.75 11.85 2.36
C LEU A 29 8.48 12.01 0.86
N GLY A 30 7.22 11.96 0.44
CA GLY A 30 6.82 12.18 -0.95
C GLY A 30 7.20 13.57 -1.43
N LEU A 31 6.88 14.61 -0.64
CA LEU A 31 7.22 15.99 -0.95
C LEU A 31 8.75 16.21 -1.05
N ILE A 32 9.51 15.70 -0.08
CA ILE A 32 10.98 15.81 -0.09
C ILE A 32 11.55 15.11 -1.32
N THR A 33 11.10 13.90 -1.64
CA THR A 33 11.56 13.15 -2.81
C THR A 33 11.23 13.87 -4.11
N SER A 34 10.04 14.44 -4.23
CA SER A 34 9.64 15.19 -5.41
C SER A 34 10.46 16.47 -5.60
N ARG A 35 10.88 17.13 -4.51
CA ARG A 35 11.78 18.28 -4.57
C ARG A 35 13.17 17.96 -5.08
N LEU A 36 13.65 16.73 -4.90
CA LEU A 36 14.91 16.28 -5.49
C LEU A 36 14.82 16.12 -7.02
N VAL A 37 13.60 15.91 -7.54
CA VAL A 37 13.33 15.79 -8.98
C VAL A 37 13.01 17.15 -9.60
N SER A 38 12.32 18.02 -8.85
CA SER A 38 11.90 19.36 -9.30
C SER A 38 12.10 20.40 -8.20
N ALA A 39 13.14 21.24 -8.36
CA ALA A 39 13.50 22.26 -7.37
C ALA A 39 12.40 23.32 -7.15
N ASN A 40 11.53 23.55 -8.14
CA ASN A 40 10.44 24.54 -8.09
C ASN A 40 9.12 23.95 -7.57
N LEU A 41 9.16 22.88 -6.83
CA LEU A 41 7.97 22.24 -6.25
C LEU A 41 7.58 22.93 -4.94
N TYR A 42 6.34 23.40 -4.83
CA TYR A 42 5.89 24.18 -3.67
C TYR A 42 4.84 23.48 -2.80
N ASP A 43 4.06 22.54 -3.34
CA ASP A 43 2.93 21.93 -2.64
C ASP A 43 2.80 20.41 -2.83
N LEU A 44 1.89 19.80 -2.06
CA LEU A 44 1.63 18.37 -2.07
C LEU A 44 0.92 17.90 -3.36
N ASP A 45 0.10 18.75 -3.96
CA ASP A 45 -0.64 18.39 -5.18
C ASP A 45 0.31 18.23 -6.37
N GLN A 46 1.25 19.16 -6.53
CA GLN A 46 2.31 19.06 -7.53
C GLN A 46 3.19 17.84 -7.29
N SER A 47 3.51 17.55 -6.03
CA SER A 47 4.27 16.36 -5.63
C SER A 47 3.53 15.07 -5.99
N ALA A 48 2.23 15.00 -5.79
CA ALA A 48 1.41 13.85 -6.16
C ALA A 48 1.34 13.65 -7.68
N ILE A 49 1.33 14.73 -8.47
CA ILE A 49 1.41 14.68 -9.93
C ILE A 49 2.75 14.07 -10.38
N ILE A 50 3.87 14.46 -9.76
CA ILE A 50 5.19 13.88 -10.05
C ILE A 50 5.19 12.39 -9.73
N MET A 51 4.68 11.97 -8.57
CA MET A 51 4.54 10.56 -8.21
C MET A 51 3.68 9.79 -9.22
N THR A 52 2.56 10.37 -9.65
CA THR A 52 1.68 9.76 -10.65
C THR A 52 2.41 9.52 -11.98
N ARG A 53 3.15 10.51 -12.47
CA ARG A 53 3.94 10.39 -13.70
C ARG A 53 5.00 9.31 -13.57
N TRP A 54 5.78 9.36 -12.50
CA TRP A 54 6.81 8.37 -12.21
C TRP A 54 6.25 6.94 -12.14
N PHE A 55 5.10 6.73 -11.48
CA PHE A 55 4.45 5.43 -11.42
C PHE A 55 4.00 4.95 -12.80
N ARG A 56 3.37 5.82 -13.59
CA ARG A 56 2.92 5.54 -14.97
C ARG A 56 4.07 5.15 -15.87
N ASP A 57 5.19 5.86 -15.79
CA ASP A 57 6.39 5.60 -16.59
C ASP A 57 6.96 4.20 -16.25
N ILE A 58 7.03 3.85 -14.97
CA ILE A 58 7.51 2.54 -14.53
C ILE A 58 6.65 1.39 -15.06
N ILE A 59 5.34 1.52 -15.04
CA ILE A 59 4.43 0.43 -15.45
C ILE A 59 4.07 0.46 -16.94
N GLY A 60 4.46 1.51 -17.67
CA GLY A 60 4.10 1.71 -19.07
C GLY A 60 2.58 1.85 -19.31
N LYS A 61 1.83 2.42 -18.34
CA LYS A 61 0.36 2.59 -18.37
C LYS A 61 -0.04 3.96 -17.86
N GLN A 62 -1.16 4.53 -18.39
CA GLN A 62 -1.61 5.87 -18.06
C GLN A 62 -2.86 5.95 -17.18
N ASN A 63 -3.38 4.82 -16.69
CA ASN A 63 -4.69 4.76 -16.02
C ASN A 63 -4.67 5.11 -14.53
N SER A 64 -3.52 5.06 -13.86
CA SER A 64 -3.43 5.36 -12.44
C SER A 64 -3.32 6.86 -12.17
N LEU A 65 -3.93 7.34 -11.08
CA LEU A 65 -3.84 8.73 -10.59
C LEU A 65 -3.69 8.71 -9.08
N PHE A 66 -2.72 9.45 -8.58
CA PHE A 66 -2.52 9.67 -7.16
C PHE A 66 -2.61 11.16 -6.86
N LEU A 67 -3.43 11.52 -5.88
CA LEU A 67 -3.66 12.90 -5.45
C LEU A 67 -2.98 13.22 -4.12
N ASN A 68 -2.35 12.23 -3.49
CA ASN A 68 -1.53 12.39 -2.30
C ASN A 68 -0.64 11.16 -2.10
N HIS A 69 0.33 11.26 -1.19
CA HIS A 69 1.27 10.17 -0.90
C HIS A 69 0.77 9.20 0.18
N SER A 70 -0.22 9.59 0.98
CA SER A 70 -0.78 8.76 2.07
C SER A 70 -1.81 7.73 1.59
N GLY A 71 -2.41 7.94 0.41
CA GLY A 71 -3.49 7.14 -0.11
C GLY A 71 -4.86 7.45 0.52
N LEU A 72 -5.01 8.59 1.22
CA LEU A 72 -6.28 8.98 1.84
C LEU A 72 -7.23 9.72 0.89
N SER A 73 -6.73 10.23 -0.24
CA SER A 73 -7.57 10.94 -1.20
C SER A 73 -8.57 10.00 -1.89
N ALA A 74 -9.84 10.37 -1.84
CA ALA A 74 -10.92 9.64 -2.50
C ALA A 74 -10.84 9.69 -4.04
N GLY A 75 -10.15 10.68 -4.59
CA GLY A 75 -9.92 10.83 -6.04
C GLY A 75 -8.73 10.04 -6.58
N SER A 76 -7.90 9.46 -5.72
CA SER A 76 -6.83 8.58 -6.16
C SER A 76 -7.40 7.24 -6.65
N PHE A 77 -6.91 6.75 -7.78
CA PHE A 77 -7.31 5.44 -8.30
C PHE A 77 -6.15 4.74 -9.01
N SER A 78 -6.20 3.41 -9.00
CA SER A 78 -5.32 2.52 -9.72
C SER A 78 -5.99 1.15 -9.85
N THR A 79 -5.43 0.28 -10.68
CA THR A 79 -5.90 -1.10 -10.81
C THR A 79 -4.98 -2.08 -10.05
N SER A 80 -5.50 -3.26 -9.71
CA SER A 80 -4.67 -4.33 -9.14
C SER A 80 -3.58 -4.77 -10.11
N GLU A 81 -3.85 -4.75 -11.42
CA GLU A 81 -2.86 -5.08 -12.46
C GLU A 81 -1.74 -4.05 -12.51
N ASP A 82 -2.04 -2.74 -12.41
CA ASP A 82 -1.02 -1.69 -12.40
C ASP A 82 -0.10 -1.84 -11.18
N PHE A 83 -0.66 -2.11 -9.99
CA PHE A 83 0.14 -2.37 -8.80
C PHE A 83 0.95 -3.66 -8.90
N ARG A 84 0.40 -4.73 -9.51
CA ARG A 84 1.15 -5.96 -9.77
C ARG A 84 2.34 -5.70 -10.69
N ARG A 85 2.13 -4.97 -11.80
CA ARG A 85 3.21 -4.56 -12.74
C ARG A 85 4.30 -3.76 -12.02
N PHE A 86 3.90 -2.81 -11.17
CA PHE A 86 4.82 -2.03 -10.37
C PHE A 86 5.66 -2.91 -9.43
N LEU A 87 5.03 -3.83 -8.69
CA LEU A 87 5.70 -4.73 -7.77
C LEU A 87 6.63 -5.73 -8.47
N MET A 88 6.41 -6.03 -9.73
CA MET A 88 7.26 -6.93 -10.52
C MET A 88 8.55 -6.26 -11.04
N GLN A 89 8.70 -4.95 -10.91
CA GLN A 89 9.93 -4.27 -11.30
C GLN A 89 11.06 -4.60 -10.31
N ASP A 90 12.23 -5.02 -10.79
CA ASP A 90 13.35 -5.46 -9.97
C ASP A 90 13.81 -4.40 -8.96
N ASN A 91 13.92 -3.15 -9.40
CA ASN A 91 14.31 -2.03 -8.55
C ASN A 91 13.28 -1.75 -7.45
N VAL A 92 11.99 -1.87 -7.74
CA VAL A 92 10.89 -1.74 -6.78
C VAL A 92 10.93 -2.87 -5.77
N GLN A 93 11.08 -4.11 -6.24
CA GLN A 93 11.17 -5.30 -5.38
C GLN A 93 12.34 -5.18 -4.40
N LYS A 94 13.55 -4.87 -4.89
CA LYS A 94 14.75 -4.70 -4.07
C LYS A 94 14.59 -3.60 -3.02
N SER A 95 13.87 -2.53 -3.34
CA SER A 95 13.66 -1.40 -2.44
C SER A 95 12.55 -1.65 -1.42
N LEU A 96 11.43 -2.26 -1.83
CA LEU A 96 10.26 -2.44 -0.96
C LEU A 96 10.35 -3.67 -0.05
N LEU A 97 10.88 -4.78 -0.54
CA LEU A 97 10.89 -6.05 0.20
C LEU A 97 11.51 -5.95 1.61
N PRO A 98 12.60 -5.20 1.83
CA PRO A 98 13.21 -5.06 3.17
C PRO A 98 12.39 -4.23 4.16
N VAL A 99 11.49 -3.36 3.66
CA VAL A 99 10.71 -2.42 4.49
C VAL A 99 9.27 -2.83 4.68
N LEU A 100 8.75 -3.78 3.88
CA LEU A 100 7.41 -4.32 4.04
C LEU A 100 7.29 -5.18 5.31
N LYS A 101 6.14 -5.08 5.99
CA LYS A 101 5.83 -5.93 7.15
C LYS A 101 5.37 -7.32 6.72
N ARG A 102 5.56 -8.31 7.60
CA ARG A 102 4.91 -9.61 7.45
C ARG A 102 3.40 -9.48 7.60
N ILE A 103 2.68 -10.12 6.70
CA ILE A 103 1.22 -10.23 6.71
C ILE A 103 0.88 -11.60 7.27
N PRO A 104 0.01 -11.68 8.30
CA PRO A 104 -0.39 -12.95 8.85
C PRO A 104 -1.16 -13.80 7.86
N ILE A 105 -0.86 -15.10 7.85
CA ILE A 105 -1.58 -16.11 7.09
C ILE A 105 -2.63 -16.74 8.00
N TYR A 106 -3.83 -16.94 7.51
CA TYR A 106 -4.92 -17.55 8.28
C TYR A 106 -5.11 -19.00 7.86
N THR A 107 -5.07 -19.90 8.83
CA THR A 107 -5.27 -21.35 8.68
C THR A 107 -6.48 -21.81 9.51
N SER A 108 -6.88 -23.06 9.36
CA SER A 108 -7.91 -23.68 10.22
C SER A 108 -7.53 -23.68 11.72
N LYS A 109 -6.23 -23.67 12.00
CA LYS A 109 -5.68 -23.61 13.37
C LYS A 109 -5.46 -22.19 13.89
N GLY A 110 -5.84 -21.17 13.10
CA GLY A 110 -5.69 -19.76 13.48
C GLY A 110 -4.67 -19.00 12.62
N LYS A 111 -4.16 -17.92 13.20
CA LYS A 111 -3.26 -16.97 12.55
C LYS A 111 -1.80 -17.39 12.76
N VAL A 112 -1.05 -17.51 11.65
CA VAL A 112 0.38 -17.84 11.65
C VAL A 112 1.19 -16.81 10.86
N ASN A 113 2.50 -16.73 11.08
CA ASN A 113 3.38 -15.82 10.36
C ASN A 113 4.08 -16.47 9.16
N ALA A 114 4.04 -17.81 9.07
CA ALA A 114 4.59 -18.59 7.97
C ALA A 114 3.87 -19.93 7.86
N ILE A 115 3.90 -20.53 6.68
CA ILE A 115 3.50 -21.92 6.42
C ILE A 115 4.73 -22.59 5.80
N GLY A 116 5.36 -23.53 6.54
CA GLY A 116 6.66 -24.05 6.17
C GLY A 116 7.67 -22.91 6.01
N ASN A 117 8.31 -22.83 4.86
CA ASN A 117 9.26 -21.77 4.48
C ASN A 117 8.61 -20.59 3.74
N ILE A 118 7.26 -20.57 3.62
CA ILE A 118 6.52 -19.52 2.91
C ILE A 118 6.08 -18.43 3.88
N THR A 119 6.36 -17.18 3.54
CA THR A 119 5.92 -15.97 4.24
C THR A 119 5.27 -14.98 3.29
N VAL A 120 4.41 -14.11 3.82
CA VAL A 120 3.80 -13.03 3.03
C VAL A 120 4.27 -11.69 3.59
N LYS A 121 4.73 -10.80 2.71
CA LYS A 121 5.11 -9.43 3.06
C LYS A 121 4.28 -8.45 2.24
N GLY A 122 3.78 -7.37 2.86
CA GLY A 122 2.95 -6.45 2.11
C GLY A 122 2.54 -5.21 2.89
N LYS A 123 1.81 -4.34 2.17
CA LYS A 123 1.15 -3.16 2.73
C LYS A 123 -0.34 -3.26 2.49
N SER A 124 -1.10 -3.02 3.55
CA SER A 124 -2.55 -2.92 3.49
C SER A 124 -3.01 -1.48 3.56
N GLY A 125 -4.10 -1.17 2.88
CA GLY A 125 -4.86 0.07 3.00
C GLY A 125 -6.33 -0.24 3.31
N THR A 126 -6.96 0.60 4.13
CA THR A 126 -8.38 0.46 4.47
C THR A 126 -9.01 1.83 4.55
N MET A 127 -10.11 2.01 3.84
CA MET A 127 -11.01 3.15 3.96
C MET A 127 -12.44 2.59 3.99
N HIS A 128 -13.44 3.44 4.25
CA HIS A 128 -14.83 2.99 4.18
C HIS A 128 -15.14 2.41 2.80
N TYR A 129 -15.61 1.16 2.76
CA TYR A 129 -15.93 0.42 1.54
C TYR A 129 -14.77 0.23 0.55
N ILE A 130 -13.52 0.39 1.02
CA ILE A 130 -12.31 0.08 0.25
C ILE A 130 -11.34 -0.71 1.12
N ARG A 131 -10.81 -1.78 0.57
CA ARG A 131 -9.73 -2.58 1.16
C ARG A 131 -8.72 -2.93 0.07
N GLY A 132 -7.44 -2.71 0.36
CA GLY A 132 -6.33 -3.13 -0.50
C GLY A 132 -5.25 -3.86 0.29
N LEU A 133 -4.65 -4.84 -0.34
CA LEU A 133 -3.44 -5.51 0.11
C LEU A 133 -2.56 -5.81 -1.10
N ALA A 134 -1.31 -5.35 -1.07
CA ALA A 134 -0.35 -5.61 -2.13
C ALA A 134 1.02 -5.95 -1.54
N GLY A 135 1.77 -6.82 -2.22
CA GLY A 135 3.07 -7.27 -1.72
C GLY A 135 3.59 -8.53 -2.41
N TYR A 136 4.31 -9.33 -1.64
CA TYR A 136 5.03 -10.50 -2.13
C TYR A 136 4.75 -11.74 -1.27
N VAL A 137 4.61 -12.88 -1.93
CA VAL A 137 4.79 -14.18 -1.30
C VAL A 137 6.26 -14.56 -1.45
N CYS A 138 6.89 -14.96 -0.36
CA CYS A 138 8.31 -15.29 -0.30
C CYS A 138 8.47 -16.74 0.16
N LYS A 139 9.38 -17.49 -0.50
CA LYS A 139 9.87 -18.79 -0.08
C LYS A 139 11.33 -18.62 0.36
N GLU A 140 11.66 -18.99 1.59
CA GLU A 140 12.99 -18.78 2.17
C GLU A 140 13.49 -17.32 2.10
N ASN A 141 12.54 -16.36 2.28
CA ASN A 141 12.73 -14.92 2.13
C ASN A 141 12.97 -14.41 0.69
N ILE A 142 13.01 -15.28 -0.32
CA ILE A 142 13.11 -14.92 -1.73
C ILE A 142 11.69 -14.69 -2.25
N PRO A 143 11.37 -13.55 -2.89
CA PRO A 143 10.06 -13.30 -3.46
C PRO A 143 9.82 -14.19 -4.67
N VAL A 144 8.79 -15.01 -4.62
CA VAL A 144 8.39 -15.94 -5.68
C VAL A 144 7.15 -15.49 -6.43
N MET A 145 6.35 -14.59 -5.82
CA MET A 145 5.15 -14.05 -6.44
C MET A 145 4.86 -12.62 -5.93
N ALA A 146 4.56 -11.70 -6.84
CA ALA A 146 3.97 -10.40 -6.52
C ALA A 146 2.45 -10.49 -6.63
N PHE A 147 1.72 -9.90 -5.67
CA PHE A 147 0.26 -9.88 -5.67
C PHE A 147 -0.30 -8.51 -5.33
N SER A 148 -1.51 -8.24 -5.83
CA SER A 148 -2.30 -7.07 -5.51
C SER A 148 -3.78 -7.44 -5.48
N ILE A 149 -4.44 -7.20 -4.33
CA ILE A 149 -5.84 -7.54 -4.08
C ILE A 149 -6.55 -6.25 -3.68
N PHE A 150 -7.52 -5.81 -4.49
CA PHE A 150 -8.35 -4.65 -4.21
C PHE A 150 -9.81 -5.06 -4.15
N SER A 151 -10.51 -4.64 -3.08
CA SER A 151 -11.94 -4.78 -2.90
C SER A 151 -12.55 -3.41 -2.66
N ALA A 152 -13.59 -3.07 -3.40
CA ALA A 152 -14.27 -1.79 -3.28
C ALA A 152 -15.78 -1.93 -3.51
N ASP A 153 -16.58 -1.16 -2.77
CA ASP A 153 -17.99 -0.90 -3.06
C ASP A 153 -18.13 0.60 -3.36
N LEU A 154 -17.86 0.97 -4.61
CA LEU A 154 -17.80 2.36 -5.04
C LEU A 154 -19.16 3.06 -4.94
N LYS A 155 -20.28 2.30 -5.10
CA LYS A 155 -21.63 2.83 -4.95
C LYS A 155 -21.86 3.29 -3.50
N LYS A 156 -21.66 2.39 -2.54
CA LYS A 156 -21.81 2.72 -1.11
C LYS A 156 -20.82 3.78 -0.66
N ARG A 157 -19.60 3.79 -1.20
CA ARG A 157 -18.64 4.82 -0.90
C ARG A 157 -19.13 6.20 -1.35
N LYS A 158 -19.68 6.32 -2.58
CA LYS A 158 -20.24 7.56 -3.10
C LYS A 158 -21.46 8.02 -2.29
N GLU A 159 -22.36 7.12 -1.96
CA GLU A 159 -23.56 7.40 -1.14
C GLU A 159 -23.22 7.91 0.27
N ASN A 160 -22.06 7.54 0.81
CA ASN A 160 -21.60 7.91 2.15
C ASN A 160 -20.51 8.98 2.17
N SER A 161 -20.13 9.56 1.02
CA SER A 161 -19.05 10.55 0.92
C SER A 161 -19.35 11.86 1.65
N SER A 162 -20.62 12.22 1.79
CA SER A 162 -21.10 13.42 2.50
C SER A 162 -21.51 13.16 3.95
N SER A 163 -21.41 11.91 4.44
CA SER A 163 -21.79 11.60 5.81
C SER A 163 -20.70 12.04 6.79
N ASN A 164 -21.09 12.86 7.77
CA ASN A 164 -20.22 13.25 8.90
C ASN A 164 -19.96 12.09 9.90
N PHE A 165 -20.35 10.87 9.57
CA PHE A 165 -20.14 9.72 10.44
C PHE A 165 -18.75 9.17 10.30
N GLU A 166 -18.04 9.06 11.41
CA GLU A 166 -16.71 8.41 11.50
C GLU A 166 -16.73 6.98 10.94
N LYS A 167 -17.87 6.28 11.05
CA LYS A 167 -18.09 4.93 10.48
C LYS A 167 -19.49 4.82 9.86
N PRO A 168 -19.60 4.93 8.53
CA PRO A 168 -20.88 4.74 7.84
C PRO A 168 -21.51 3.38 8.14
N LYS A 169 -22.85 3.36 8.23
CA LYS A 169 -23.62 2.13 8.53
C LYS A 169 -23.27 1.02 7.53
N GLY A 170 -22.91 -0.17 8.04
CA GLY A 170 -22.57 -1.33 7.23
C GLY A 170 -21.13 -1.38 6.74
N SER A 171 -20.28 -0.34 6.96
CA SER A 171 -18.89 -0.36 6.53
C SER A 171 -18.06 -1.43 7.25
N SER A 172 -18.33 -1.68 8.54
CA SER A 172 -17.62 -2.72 9.31
C SER A 172 -17.95 -4.13 8.83
N SER A 173 -19.23 -4.44 8.55
CA SER A 173 -19.63 -5.75 8.04
C SER A 173 -19.13 -5.98 6.60
N TRP A 174 -19.10 -4.92 5.77
CA TRP A 174 -18.47 -4.98 4.47
C TRP A 174 -16.97 -5.30 4.57
N LEU A 175 -16.24 -4.58 5.44
CA LEU A 175 -14.81 -4.81 5.66
C LEU A 175 -14.53 -6.24 6.14
N SER A 176 -15.35 -6.79 7.04
CA SER A 176 -15.20 -8.18 7.50
C SER A 176 -15.28 -9.18 6.35
N ARG A 177 -16.25 -9.00 5.42
CA ARG A 177 -16.35 -9.85 4.22
C ARG A 177 -15.15 -9.68 3.28
N ALA A 178 -14.71 -8.45 3.04
CA ALA A 178 -13.54 -8.17 2.21
C ALA A 178 -12.26 -8.82 2.79
N LEU A 179 -12.08 -8.79 4.12
CA LEU A 179 -10.97 -9.45 4.80
C LEU A 179 -11.03 -10.99 4.69
N ILE A 180 -12.22 -11.59 4.74
CA ILE A 180 -12.39 -13.04 4.55
C ILE A 180 -11.97 -13.42 3.13
N GLN A 181 -12.44 -12.69 2.12
CA GLN A 181 -12.05 -12.92 0.72
C GLN A 181 -10.54 -12.73 0.49
N GLU A 182 -9.96 -11.67 1.04
CA GLU A 182 -8.52 -11.40 0.98
C GLU A 182 -7.71 -12.60 1.53
N ARG A 183 -8.10 -13.13 2.69
CA ARG A 183 -7.47 -14.30 3.32
C ARG A 183 -7.58 -15.56 2.47
N GLN A 184 -8.75 -15.81 1.87
CA GLN A 184 -8.97 -16.94 0.98
C GLN A 184 -8.11 -16.86 -0.29
N ILE A 185 -7.99 -15.66 -0.88
CA ILE A 185 -7.12 -15.42 -2.05
C ILE A 185 -5.66 -15.68 -1.69
N ILE A 186 -5.17 -15.11 -0.58
CA ILE A 186 -3.79 -15.34 -0.12
C ILE A 186 -3.54 -16.82 0.13
N ARG A 187 -4.51 -17.55 0.71
CA ARG A 187 -4.38 -18.99 0.94
C ARG A 187 -4.26 -19.75 -0.37
N LYS A 188 -5.11 -19.47 -1.36
CA LYS A 188 -5.04 -20.09 -2.70
C LYS A 188 -3.71 -19.84 -3.40
N ILE A 189 -3.18 -18.60 -3.28
CA ILE A 189 -1.86 -18.26 -3.81
C ILE A 189 -0.77 -19.13 -3.16
N ILE A 190 -0.79 -19.28 -1.83
CA ILE A 190 0.19 -20.09 -1.11
C ILE A 190 0.09 -21.55 -1.49
N ASP A 191 -1.11 -22.09 -1.65
CA ASP A 191 -1.36 -23.49 -2.00
C ASP A 191 -0.97 -23.82 -3.46
N SER A 192 -0.71 -22.80 -4.30
CA SER A 192 -0.23 -22.94 -5.68
C SER A 192 1.30 -22.92 -5.84
N ILE A 193 2.07 -22.70 -4.74
CA ILE A 193 3.54 -22.62 -4.70
C ILE A 193 4.15 -23.91 -4.14
#